data_4a150da790ebd79ac1296a8fa036c882
#
_entry.id   4a150da790ebd79ac1296a8fa036c882
#
_cell.length_a   1.000
_cell.length_b   1.000
_cell.length_c   1.000
_cell.angle_alpha   90.00
_cell.angle_beta   90.00
_cell.angle_gamma   90.00
#
_symmetry.space_group_name_H-M   'P 1'
#
loop_
_entity.id
_entity.type
_entity.pdbx_description
1 polymer ?
#
loop_
_entity_poly.entity_id
_entity_poly.type
_entity_poly.pdbx_seq_one_letter_code
_entity_poly.pdbx_strand_id
1 'polypeptide(L)'
;MFEKCACFGQNKIKNENAVEASLSVMFEYLITEQKTKEFYFGGVGRFDNLCSAVLLKLKARFSHIKLILVKPAIKDFEKQIDFEFDDVIEFTEKNEYDKMPLFSRDLKMAKNADFLVFYVEETSKNKAKKLLDLAKSWNKNLVNMI
;
A
#
# COMPACT_ATOMS: atom_id res chain seq x y z
N MET A 1 -13.10 -12.58 2.46
CA MET A 1 -11.72 -12.54 2.97
C MET A 1 -10.86 -11.69 2.05
N PHE A 2 -9.92 -10.94 2.60
CA PHE A 2 -9.03 -10.09 1.82
C PHE A 2 -7.59 -10.57 2.00
N GLU A 3 -7.17 -11.54 1.21
CA GLU A 3 -5.84 -12.16 1.37
C GLU A 3 -4.70 -11.17 1.12
N LYS A 4 -4.88 -10.25 0.18
CA LYS A 4 -3.84 -9.29 -0.25
C LYS A 4 -4.31 -7.86 -0.05
N CYS A 5 -3.47 -7.05 0.60
CA CYS A 5 -3.74 -5.64 0.87
C CYS A 5 -2.63 -4.78 0.27
N ALA A 6 -2.97 -3.62 -0.29
CA ALA A 6 -2.00 -2.65 -0.78
C ALA A 6 -2.27 -1.28 -0.18
N CYS A 7 -1.20 -0.51 0.05
CA CYS A 7 -1.28 0.79 0.71
C CYS A 7 -0.75 1.90 -0.20
N PHE A 8 -1.46 3.03 -0.23
CA PHE A 8 -1.12 4.18 -1.07
C PHE A 8 -1.43 5.47 -0.32
N GLY A 9 -0.52 6.43 -0.33
CA GLY A 9 -0.79 7.69 0.34
C GLY A 9 0.05 8.85 -0.16
N GLN A 10 -0.32 10.02 0.31
CA GLN A 10 0.41 11.25 0.06
C GLN A 10 1.55 11.42 1.07
N ASN A 11 2.48 12.33 0.76
CA ASN A 11 3.66 12.54 1.61
C ASN A 11 3.35 13.31 2.90
N LYS A 12 2.36 14.19 2.88
CA LYS A 12 1.98 14.94 4.08
C LYS A 12 0.91 14.20 4.85
N ILE A 13 1.22 13.86 6.10
CA ILE A 13 0.29 13.18 6.99
C ILE A 13 0.09 14.08 8.21
N LYS A 14 -1.16 14.49 8.42
CA LYS A 14 -1.54 15.25 9.60
C LYS A 14 -1.77 14.30 10.75
N ASN A 15 -1.23 14.64 11.93
CA ASN A 15 -1.44 13.86 13.15
C ASN A 15 -1.03 12.38 12.98
N GLU A 16 0.26 12.15 12.71
CA GLU A 16 0.80 10.81 12.45
C GLU A 16 0.49 9.81 13.56
N ASN A 17 0.50 10.25 14.83
CA ASN A 17 0.21 9.36 15.94
C ASN A 17 -1.22 8.81 15.89
N ALA A 18 -2.19 9.65 15.53
CA ALA A 18 -3.58 9.20 15.40
C ALA A 18 -3.75 8.27 14.22
N VAL A 19 -3.09 8.56 13.09
CA VAL A 19 -3.12 7.71 11.91
C VAL A 19 -2.48 6.35 12.21
N GLU A 20 -1.33 6.35 12.89
CA GLU A 20 -0.65 5.12 13.30
C GLU A 20 -1.55 4.25 14.17
N ALA A 21 -2.23 4.84 15.16
CA ALA A 21 -3.15 4.10 16.02
C ALA A 21 -4.30 3.48 15.22
N SER A 22 -4.89 4.25 14.31
CA SER A 22 -5.98 3.77 13.45
C SER A 22 -5.52 2.65 12.51
N LEU A 23 -4.32 2.78 11.93
CA LEU A 23 -3.74 1.76 11.07
C LEU A 23 -3.49 0.46 11.86
N SER A 24 -2.99 0.57 13.08
CA SER A 24 -2.74 -0.61 13.90
C SER A 24 -4.00 -1.42 14.15
N VAL A 25 -5.10 -0.75 14.49
CA VAL A 25 -6.40 -1.39 14.70
C VAL A 25 -6.92 -2.02 13.41
N MET A 26 -6.85 -1.29 12.31
CA MET A 26 -7.35 -1.77 11.04
C MET A 26 -6.54 -2.95 10.50
N PHE A 27 -5.20 -2.88 10.55
CA PHE A 27 -4.36 -3.98 10.08
C PHE A 27 -4.55 -5.23 10.95
N GLU A 28 -4.70 -5.09 12.26
CA GLU A 28 -4.98 -6.23 13.13
C GLU A 28 -6.31 -6.88 12.75
N TYR A 29 -7.35 -6.08 12.48
CA TYR A 29 -8.63 -6.57 11.99
C TYR A 29 -8.46 -7.33 10.66
N LEU A 30 -7.72 -6.77 9.72
CA LEU A 30 -7.48 -7.44 8.44
C LEU A 30 -6.78 -8.79 8.63
N ILE A 31 -5.77 -8.83 9.48
CA ILE A 31 -5.02 -10.07 9.75
C ILE A 31 -5.89 -11.12 10.42
N THR A 32 -6.61 -10.75 11.48
CA THR A 32 -7.37 -11.70 12.30
C THR A 32 -8.71 -12.09 11.70
N GLU A 33 -9.48 -11.10 11.21
CA GLU A 33 -10.86 -11.34 10.75
C GLU A 33 -10.94 -11.58 9.24
N GLN A 34 -10.15 -10.88 8.45
CA GLN A 34 -10.18 -10.99 6.99
C GLN A 34 -9.11 -11.95 6.43
N LYS A 35 -8.27 -12.50 7.31
CA LYS A 35 -7.22 -13.46 6.94
C LYS A 35 -6.22 -12.91 5.95
N THR A 36 -5.93 -11.61 6.01
CA THR A 36 -4.95 -10.96 5.16
C THR A 36 -3.55 -11.48 5.50
N LYS A 37 -2.83 -11.93 4.47
CA LYS A 37 -1.51 -12.56 4.61
C LYS A 37 -0.40 -11.76 3.96
N GLU A 38 -0.70 -11.00 2.92
CA GLU A 38 0.29 -10.27 2.13
C GLU A 38 -0.05 -8.80 2.07
N PHE A 39 0.96 -7.96 2.31
CA PHE A 39 0.82 -6.51 2.28
C PHE A 39 1.82 -5.95 1.28
N TYR A 40 1.32 -5.28 0.24
CA TYR A 40 2.11 -4.73 -0.85
C TYR A 40 2.47 -3.28 -0.62
N PHE A 41 3.73 -2.94 -0.88
CA PHE A 41 4.26 -1.58 -0.76
C PHE A 41 5.09 -1.20 -1.96
N GLY A 42 5.06 0.08 -2.30
CA GLY A 42 5.96 0.64 -3.31
C GLY A 42 7.36 0.97 -2.78
N GLY A 43 7.50 1.04 -1.47
CA GLY A 43 8.79 1.28 -0.84
C GLY A 43 9.24 2.74 -0.84
N VAL A 44 8.36 3.68 -1.16
CA VAL A 44 8.67 5.12 -1.18
C VAL A 44 7.51 5.90 -0.54
N GLY A 45 7.86 7.02 0.09
CA GLY A 45 6.89 7.93 0.64
C GLY A 45 6.57 7.71 2.11
N ARG A 46 6.01 8.76 2.71
CA ARG A 46 5.78 8.81 4.16
C ARG A 46 4.72 7.82 4.62
N PHE A 47 3.64 7.68 3.84
CA PHE A 47 2.56 6.77 4.21
C PHE A 47 3.00 5.31 4.17
N ASP A 48 3.75 4.92 3.14
CA ASP A 48 4.32 3.57 3.07
C ASP A 48 5.23 3.28 4.26
N ASN A 49 6.03 4.26 4.64
CA ASN A 49 6.90 4.15 5.80
C ASN A 49 6.09 3.92 7.09
N LEU A 50 5.02 4.68 7.26
CA LEU A 50 4.17 4.56 8.44
C LEU A 50 3.45 3.21 8.50
N CYS A 51 2.84 2.79 7.38
CA CYS A 51 2.14 1.51 7.28
C CYS A 51 3.08 0.32 7.54
N SER A 52 4.26 0.34 6.92
CA SER A 52 5.21 -0.75 7.08
C SER A 52 5.77 -0.82 8.49
N ALA A 53 5.97 0.32 9.15
CA ALA A 53 6.40 0.34 10.56
C ALA A 53 5.36 -0.30 11.48
N VAL A 54 4.07 0.00 11.26
CA VAL A 54 2.97 -0.59 12.03
C VAL A 54 2.90 -2.10 11.79
N LEU A 55 2.98 -2.52 10.52
CA LEU A 55 2.92 -3.94 10.18
C LEU A 55 4.12 -4.73 10.68
N LEU A 56 5.30 -4.11 10.71
CA LEU A 56 6.49 -4.75 11.26
C LEU A 56 6.31 -5.08 12.74
N LYS A 57 5.67 -4.18 13.49
CA LYS A 57 5.33 -4.44 14.90
C LYS A 57 4.30 -5.57 15.03
N LEU A 58 3.27 -5.56 14.18
CA LEU A 58 2.25 -6.61 14.19
C LEU A 58 2.81 -7.97 13.80
N LYS A 59 3.82 -8.01 12.97
CA LYS A 59 4.47 -9.24 12.53
C LYS A 59 5.10 -10.00 13.71
N ALA A 60 5.50 -9.32 14.77
CA ALA A 60 5.99 -9.96 15.98
C ALA A 60 4.92 -10.84 16.64
N ARG A 61 3.64 -10.51 16.49
CA ARG A 61 2.49 -11.26 17.01
C ARG A 61 1.88 -12.19 15.95
N PHE A 62 1.99 -11.82 14.70
CA PHE A 62 1.38 -12.52 13.56
C PHE A 62 2.47 -12.85 12.54
N SER A 63 3.32 -13.82 12.88
CA SER A 63 4.54 -14.13 12.11
C SER A 63 4.26 -14.65 10.69
N HIS A 64 3.03 -15.04 10.40
CA HIS A 64 2.64 -15.57 9.09
C HIS A 64 2.42 -14.50 8.01
N ILE A 65 2.32 -13.21 8.38
CA ILE A 65 2.12 -12.16 7.39
C ILE A 65 3.43 -11.85 6.66
N LYS A 66 3.29 -11.38 5.42
CA LYS A 66 4.42 -10.99 4.58
C LYS A 66 4.28 -9.55 4.13
N LEU A 67 5.37 -8.81 4.24
CA LEU A 67 5.51 -7.46 3.69
C LEU A 67 6.27 -7.59 2.37
N ILE A 68 5.65 -7.18 1.28
CA ILE A 68 6.17 -7.42 -0.07
C ILE A 68 6.44 -6.09 -0.76
N LEU A 69 7.67 -5.91 -1.21
CA LEU A 69 8.06 -4.75 -2.03
C LEU A 69 7.70 -5.04 -3.48
N VAL A 70 6.93 -4.13 -4.10
CA VAL A 70 6.62 -4.21 -5.52
C VAL A 70 7.48 -3.19 -6.26
N LYS A 71 8.37 -3.66 -7.12
CA LYS A 71 9.30 -2.82 -7.87
C LYS A 71 8.62 -2.21 -9.09
N PRO A 72 8.90 -0.94 -9.39
CA PRO A 72 8.52 -0.37 -10.68
C PRO A 72 9.48 -0.84 -11.76
N ALA A 73 9.10 -0.65 -13.03
CA ALA A 73 9.96 -0.96 -14.18
C ALA A 73 10.98 0.17 -14.38
N ILE A 74 11.84 0.35 -13.38
CA ILE A 74 12.94 1.33 -13.37
C ILE A 74 14.22 0.58 -13.05
N LYS A 75 15.24 0.77 -13.89
CA LYS A 75 16.56 0.18 -13.65
C LYS A 75 17.15 0.77 -12.37
N ASP A 76 17.74 -0.09 -11.54
CA ASP A 76 18.42 0.29 -10.30
C ASP A 76 17.49 1.03 -9.29
N PHE A 77 16.24 0.63 -9.24
CA PHE A 77 15.29 1.19 -8.26
C PHE A 77 15.73 0.84 -6.83
N GLU A 78 15.79 1.87 -5.97
CA GLU A 78 16.09 1.70 -4.56
C GLU A 78 14.88 2.12 -3.70
N LYS A 79 14.49 1.25 -2.76
CA LYS A 79 13.46 1.58 -1.80
C LYS A 79 13.94 2.67 -0.83
N GLN A 80 13.01 3.50 -0.33
CA GLN A 80 13.31 4.56 0.63
C GLN A 80 12.96 4.18 2.07
N ILE A 81 12.55 2.93 2.29
CA ILE A 81 12.19 2.41 3.60
C ILE A 81 13.33 1.53 4.10
N ASP A 82 13.79 1.78 5.32
CA ASP A 82 14.99 1.16 5.87
C ASP A 82 14.65 -0.12 6.64
N PHE A 83 14.16 -1.14 5.94
CA PHE A 83 14.10 -2.51 6.45
C PHE A 83 13.98 -3.49 5.28
N GLU A 84 14.24 -4.76 5.54
CA GLU A 84 14.14 -5.80 4.53
C GLU A 84 12.71 -6.30 4.41
N PHE A 85 12.20 -6.35 3.18
CA PHE A 85 10.90 -6.95 2.90
C PHE A 85 11.05 -8.48 2.82
N ASP A 86 9.94 -9.19 3.10
CA ASP A 86 9.93 -10.65 2.99
C ASP A 86 10.12 -11.13 1.56
N ASP A 87 9.50 -10.44 0.60
CA ASP A 87 9.63 -10.74 -0.82
C ASP A 87 9.75 -9.44 -1.61
N VAL A 88 10.34 -9.53 -2.79
CA VAL A 88 10.42 -8.44 -3.77
C VAL A 88 9.88 -8.97 -5.09
N ILE A 89 8.84 -8.34 -5.61
CA ILE A 89 8.19 -8.77 -6.85
C ILE A 89 8.03 -7.62 -7.83
N GLU A 90 7.74 -7.95 -9.08
CA GLU A 90 7.39 -6.98 -10.11
C GLU A 90 6.20 -7.55 -10.90
N PHE A 91 5.13 -6.76 -11.03
CA PHE A 91 4.01 -7.11 -11.90
C PHE A 91 4.36 -6.73 -13.33
N THR A 92 4.22 -7.64 -14.27
CA THR A 92 4.70 -7.47 -15.64
C THR A 92 3.60 -7.20 -16.67
N GLU A 93 2.33 -7.23 -16.28
CA GLU A 93 1.24 -6.92 -17.20
C GLU A 93 1.35 -5.48 -17.71
N LYS A 94 1.01 -5.26 -18.96
CA LYS A 94 1.12 -3.94 -19.59
C LYS A 94 -0.17 -3.14 -19.42
N ASN A 95 -0.03 -1.81 -19.32
CA ASN A 95 -1.16 -0.89 -19.26
C ASN A 95 -0.80 0.44 -19.92
N GLU A 96 -1.79 1.32 -20.05
CA GLU A 96 -1.63 2.63 -20.69
C GLU A 96 -0.68 3.59 -19.95
N TYR A 97 -0.30 3.28 -18.72
CA TYR A 97 0.55 4.14 -17.88
C TYR A 97 2.00 3.64 -17.81
N ASP A 98 2.42 2.73 -18.69
CA ASP A 98 3.77 2.14 -18.64
C ASP A 98 4.89 3.18 -18.82
N LYS A 99 4.60 4.34 -19.44
CA LYS A 99 5.56 5.45 -19.55
C LYS A 99 5.69 6.23 -18.23
N MET A 100 4.88 5.92 -17.24
CA MET A 100 4.92 6.50 -15.90
C MET A 100 5.15 5.35 -14.91
N PRO A 101 6.39 4.85 -14.78
CA PRO A 101 6.64 3.56 -14.12
C PRO A 101 6.15 3.48 -12.68
N LEU A 102 6.26 4.55 -11.90
CA LEU A 102 5.79 4.53 -10.51
C LEU A 102 4.27 4.41 -10.44
N PHE A 103 3.56 5.18 -11.26
CA PHE A 103 2.09 5.11 -11.30
C PHE A 103 1.61 3.78 -11.88
N SER A 104 2.26 3.30 -12.92
CA SER A 104 1.97 1.98 -13.51
C SER A 104 2.12 0.87 -12.48
N ARG A 105 3.20 0.90 -11.69
CA ARG A 105 3.42 -0.05 -10.59
C ARG A 105 2.28 0.01 -9.57
N ASP A 106 1.90 1.21 -9.14
CA ASP A 106 0.83 1.39 -8.16
C ASP A 106 -0.51 0.90 -8.70
N LEU A 107 -0.78 1.17 -9.98
CA LEU A 107 -1.98 0.68 -10.64
C LEU A 107 -2.07 -0.85 -10.61
N LYS A 108 -0.96 -1.52 -10.92
CA LYS A 108 -0.88 -2.98 -10.91
C LYS A 108 -1.05 -3.54 -9.50
N MET A 109 -0.45 -2.90 -8.50
CA MET A 109 -0.64 -3.26 -7.09
C MET A 109 -2.13 -3.19 -6.72
N ALA A 110 -2.78 -2.09 -7.07
CA ALA A 110 -4.20 -1.89 -6.74
C ALA A 110 -5.09 -2.93 -7.42
N LYS A 111 -4.79 -3.29 -8.66
CA LYS A 111 -5.56 -4.32 -9.38
C LYS A 111 -5.37 -5.71 -8.81
N ASN A 112 -4.18 -6.01 -8.32
CA ASN A 112 -3.82 -7.34 -7.82
C ASN A 112 -4.15 -7.55 -6.34
N ALA A 113 -4.49 -6.51 -5.61
CA ALA A 113 -4.87 -6.61 -4.19
C ALA A 113 -6.38 -6.74 -4.03
N ASP A 114 -6.78 -7.33 -2.91
CA ASP A 114 -8.19 -7.52 -2.56
C ASP A 114 -8.75 -6.33 -1.77
N PHE A 115 -7.89 -5.65 -1.02
CA PHE A 115 -8.25 -4.52 -0.18
C PHE A 115 -7.20 -3.42 -0.32
N LEU A 116 -7.65 -2.16 -0.40
CA LEU A 116 -6.76 -1.01 -0.60
C LEU A 116 -6.90 -0.03 0.56
N VAL A 117 -5.77 0.45 1.05
CA VAL A 117 -5.70 1.43 2.13
C VAL A 117 -5.08 2.70 1.57
N PHE A 118 -5.82 3.79 1.65
CA PHE A 118 -5.40 5.10 1.16
C PHE A 118 -5.28 6.10 2.30
N TYR A 119 -4.40 7.08 2.12
CA TYR A 119 -4.37 8.32 2.89
C TYR A 119 -4.22 9.46 1.91
N VAL A 120 -5.34 10.00 1.43
CA VAL A 120 -5.37 10.97 0.34
C VAL A 120 -6.45 12.02 0.62
N GLU A 121 -6.10 13.31 0.51
CA GLU A 121 -7.09 14.38 0.58
C GLU A 121 -7.95 14.37 -0.67
N GLU A 122 -9.28 14.40 -0.49
CA GLU A 122 -10.23 14.33 -1.60
C GLU A 122 -10.11 15.50 -2.58
N THR A 123 -9.60 16.64 -2.12
CA THR A 123 -9.37 17.82 -2.97
C THR A 123 -8.01 17.80 -3.67
N SER A 124 -7.17 16.82 -3.38
CA SER A 124 -5.84 16.69 -3.98
C SER A 124 -5.91 16.37 -5.46
N LYS A 125 -4.90 16.79 -6.23
CA LYS A 125 -4.74 16.46 -7.65
C LYS A 125 -3.51 15.59 -7.90
N ASN A 126 -2.97 14.98 -6.86
CA ASN A 126 -1.79 14.13 -6.97
C ASN A 126 -2.14 12.74 -7.54
N LYS A 127 -1.11 11.93 -7.78
CA LYS A 127 -1.27 10.60 -8.36
C LYS A 127 -2.00 9.63 -7.44
N ALA A 128 -1.84 9.76 -6.13
CA ALA A 128 -2.56 8.93 -5.17
C ALA A 128 -4.06 9.20 -5.25
N LYS A 129 -4.48 10.45 -5.45
CA LYS A 129 -5.90 10.80 -5.64
C LYS A 129 -6.44 10.21 -6.94
N LYS A 130 -5.65 10.27 -8.02
CA LYS A 130 -6.05 9.65 -9.29
C LYS A 130 -6.25 8.15 -9.12
N LEU A 131 -5.36 7.48 -8.41
CA LEU A 131 -5.47 6.05 -8.14
C LEU A 131 -6.70 5.73 -7.29
N LEU A 132 -6.98 6.55 -6.27
CA LEU A 132 -8.17 6.39 -5.43
C LEU A 132 -9.45 6.45 -6.27
N ASP A 133 -9.53 7.44 -7.18
CA ASP A 133 -10.71 7.59 -8.04
C ASP A 133 -10.86 6.39 -8.98
N LEU A 134 -9.78 5.91 -9.56
CA LEU A 134 -9.80 4.71 -10.40
C LEU A 134 -10.25 3.48 -9.60
N ALA A 135 -9.71 3.28 -8.42
CA ALA A 135 -10.07 2.15 -7.57
C ALA A 135 -11.55 2.16 -7.21
N LYS A 136 -12.09 3.34 -6.91
CA LYS A 136 -13.54 3.51 -6.67
C LYS A 136 -14.35 3.11 -7.90
N SER A 137 -13.88 3.49 -9.09
CA SER A 137 -14.56 3.14 -10.35
C SER A 137 -14.55 1.64 -10.64
N TRP A 138 -13.57 0.91 -10.09
CA TRP A 138 -13.49 -0.55 -10.23
C TRP A 138 -14.27 -1.30 -9.15
N ASN A 139 -14.96 -0.59 -8.27
CA ASN A 139 -15.64 -1.18 -7.10
C ASN A 139 -14.71 -1.98 -6.20
N LYS A 140 -13.46 -1.56 -6.07
CA LYS A 140 -12.52 -2.19 -5.13
C LYS A 140 -12.93 -1.94 -3.69
N ASN A 141 -12.71 -2.93 -2.83
CA ASN A 141 -12.84 -2.75 -1.39
C ASN A 141 -11.69 -1.87 -0.92
N LEU A 142 -12.01 -0.72 -0.34
CA LEU A 142 -10.99 0.24 0.06
C LEU A 142 -11.44 1.09 1.25
N VAL A 143 -10.47 1.69 1.90
CA VAL A 143 -10.68 2.72 2.92
C VAL A 143 -9.70 3.86 2.66
N ASN A 144 -10.17 5.09 2.86
CA ASN A 144 -9.32 6.26 2.91
C ASN A 144 -9.24 6.70 4.37
N MET A 145 -8.04 6.71 4.94
CA MET A 145 -7.80 6.97 6.37
C MET A 145 -7.95 8.45 6.76
N ILE A 146 -8.18 9.35 5.81
CA ILE A 146 -8.51 10.74 6.10
C ILE A 146 -9.97 10.84 6.52
#